data_3f6d9bf2c504635ffe4fc79befa0366f
#
_entry.id   3f6d9bf2c504635ffe4fc79befa0366f
#
_cell.length_a   1.000
_cell.length_b   1.000
_cell.length_c   1.000
_cell.angle_alpha   90.00
_cell.angle_beta   90.00
_cell.angle_gamma   90.00
#
_symmetry.space_group_name_H-M   'P 1'
#
loop_
_entity.id
_entity.type
_entity.pdbx_description
1 polymer ?
#
loop_
_entity_poly.entity_id
_entity_poly.type
_entity_poly.pdbx_seq_one_letter_code
_entity_poly.pdbx_strand_id
1 'polypeptide(L)'
;MMKKLIFSLTFLFILSFAHAQNMHLSFNKLLNNYVSPEGKVNYAGLKKNKHTLDAYIDMLAKTKVMENWGKSEKLSFWINTYNALTIRTIVEHFPVKSIKDIDGGDPWKVKRFTNGGKALSLNDIENNILRPMGDSRIHFAINCAAASCPPIANKAFDAENVDALLEKRTTHFINDAYFNMISHDRAKISKIFDWYKSDFPNLDAFLTKYNTQHTIVDSKTAISYFDYDWKLND
;
A
#
# COMPACT_ATOMS: atom_id res chain seq x y z
N MET A 1 -37.08 26.48 12.47
CA MET A 1 -36.32 25.37 13.08
C MET A 1 -35.48 24.56 12.11
N MET A 2 -35.88 24.42 10.84
CA MET A 2 -35.12 23.62 9.84
C MET A 2 -33.71 24.15 9.50
N LYS A 3 -33.46 25.46 9.49
CA LYS A 3 -32.14 26.03 9.16
C LYS A 3 -31.01 25.71 10.18
N LYS A 4 -31.34 25.48 11.45
CA LYS A 4 -30.32 25.12 12.48
C LYS A 4 -29.88 23.67 12.38
N LEU A 5 -30.73 22.76 11.88
CA LEU A 5 -30.40 21.33 11.73
C LEU A 5 -29.45 21.07 10.56
N ILE A 6 -29.60 21.84 9.46
CA ILE A 6 -28.74 21.72 8.27
C ILE A 6 -27.31 22.21 8.60
N PHE A 7 -27.19 23.26 9.41
CA PHE A 7 -25.87 23.78 9.79
C PHE A 7 -25.10 22.83 10.74
N SER A 8 -25.82 22.08 11.57
CA SER A 8 -25.19 21.09 12.49
C SER A 8 -24.70 19.86 11.72
N LEU A 9 -25.41 19.39 10.68
CA LEU A 9 -24.99 18.23 9.87
C LEU A 9 -23.77 18.56 8.99
N THR A 10 -23.72 19.74 8.38
CA THR A 10 -22.57 20.18 7.59
C THR A 10 -21.32 20.39 8.45
N PHE A 11 -21.45 20.86 9.66
CA PHE A 11 -20.33 21.06 10.58
C PHE A 11 -19.75 19.73 11.09
N LEU A 12 -20.60 18.72 11.36
CA LEU A 12 -20.13 17.37 11.71
C LEU A 12 -19.38 16.70 10.55
N PHE A 13 -19.82 16.89 9.30
CA PHE A 13 -19.19 16.31 8.12
C PHE A 13 -17.81 16.94 7.85
N ILE A 14 -17.69 18.26 8.00
CA ILE A 14 -16.42 19.00 7.84
C ILE A 14 -15.41 18.60 8.95
N LEU A 15 -15.85 18.39 10.19
CA LEU A 15 -14.99 17.92 11.26
C LEU A 15 -14.45 16.50 11.03
N SER A 16 -15.25 15.61 10.44
CA SER A 16 -14.82 14.24 10.11
C SER A 16 -13.72 14.22 9.03
N PHE A 17 -13.85 15.04 8.00
CA PHE A 17 -12.83 15.18 6.94
C PHE A 17 -11.52 15.79 7.46
N ALA A 18 -11.59 16.83 8.27
CA ALA A 18 -10.41 17.45 8.86
C ALA A 18 -9.65 16.48 9.81
N HIS A 19 -10.36 15.59 10.47
CA HIS A 19 -9.76 14.59 11.36
C HIS A 19 -9.03 13.49 10.57
N ALA A 20 -9.63 13.00 9.48
CA ALA A 20 -9.02 11.98 8.61
C ALA A 20 -7.75 12.50 7.91
N GLN A 21 -7.75 13.74 7.43
CA GLN A 21 -6.61 14.37 6.77
C GLN A 21 -5.43 14.60 7.73
N ASN A 22 -5.70 14.87 9.00
CA ASN A 22 -4.67 15.09 10.02
C ASN A 22 -4.07 13.77 10.58
N MET A 23 -4.81 12.67 10.52
CA MET A 23 -4.43 11.38 11.09
C MET A 23 -3.11 10.85 10.51
N HIS A 24 -2.88 10.97 9.21
CA HIS A 24 -1.71 10.42 8.53
C HIS A 24 -0.53 11.40 8.40
N LEU A 25 -0.63 12.61 8.97
CA LEU A 25 0.37 13.67 8.80
C LEU A 25 1.75 13.26 9.35
N SER A 26 1.81 12.60 10.50
CA SER A 26 3.08 12.14 11.08
C SER A 26 3.75 11.07 10.21
N PHE A 27 2.97 10.13 9.69
CA PHE A 27 3.47 9.11 8.77
C PHE A 27 3.90 9.70 7.42
N ASN A 28 3.13 10.67 6.91
CA ASN A 28 3.51 11.41 5.70
C ASN A 28 4.88 12.10 5.85
N LYS A 29 5.16 12.71 7.01
CA LYS A 29 6.47 13.30 7.31
C LYS A 29 7.58 12.25 7.36
N LEU A 30 7.31 11.07 7.96
CA LEU A 30 8.28 9.96 7.96
C LEU A 30 8.58 9.49 6.54
N LEU A 31 7.54 9.26 5.73
CA LEU A 31 7.71 8.84 4.34
C LEU A 31 8.52 9.88 3.52
N ASN A 32 8.19 11.15 3.63
CA ASN A 32 8.94 12.21 2.93
C ASN A 32 10.42 12.28 3.34
N ASN A 33 10.75 11.98 4.59
CA ASN A 33 12.11 12.08 5.12
C ASN A 33 12.96 10.83 4.85
N TYR A 34 12.33 9.66 4.75
CA TYR A 34 13.04 8.38 4.74
C TYR A 34 12.74 7.49 3.52
N VAL A 35 11.85 7.93 2.63
CA VAL A 35 11.55 7.22 1.38
C VAL A 35 11.90 8.12 0.21
N SER A 36 12.75 7.63 -0.69
CA SER A 36 13.11 8.37 -1.91
C SER A 36 11.93 8.44 -2.89
N PRO A 37 11.97 9.32 -3.90
CA PRO A 37 10.97 9.35 -4.97
C PRO A 37 10.81 8.02 -5.70
N GLU A 38 11.89 7.21 -5.80
CA GLU A 38 11.94 5.89 -6.41
C GLU A 38 11.41 4.79 -5.47
N GLY A 39 11.08 5.12 -4.21
CA GLY A 39 10.55 4.19 -3.23
C GLY A 39 11.60 3.39 -2.46
N LYS A 40 12.85 3.83 -2.48
CA LYS A 40 13.89 3.26 -1.61
C LYS A 40 13.75 3.76 -0.19
N VAL A 41 13.94 2.89 0.80
CA VAL A 41 13.68 3.17 2.21
C VAL A 41 14.97 3.26 3.01
N ASN A 42 15.21 4.40 3.65
CA ASN A 42 16.31 4.56 4.60
C ASN A 42 15.94 3.95 5.97
N TYR A 43 16.05 2.61 6.09
CA TYR A 43 15.74 1.90 7.33
C TYR A 43 16.67 2.28 8.48
N ALA A 44 17.94 2.58 8.20
CA ALA A 44 18.89 3.02 9.21
C ALA A 44 18.48 4.36 9.85
N GLY A 45 18.00 5.29 9.01
CA GLY A 45 17.47 6.58 9.46
C GLY A 45 16.16 6.43 10.25
N LEU A 46 15.25 5.57 9.76
CA LEU A 46 13.99 5.25 10.45
C LEU A 46 14.22 4.60 11.82
N LYS A 47 15.24 3.73 11.94
CA LYS A 47 15.60 3.11 13.22
C LYS A 47 15.96 4.13 14.29
N LYS A 48 16.63 5.23 13.91
CA LYS A 48 16.95 6.34 14.84
C LYS A 48 15.70 7.12 15.27
N ASN A 49 14.64 7.09 14.46
CA ASN A 49 13.37 7.78 14.71
C ASN A 49 12.18 6.82 14.94
N LYS A 50 12.49 5.59 15.37
CA LYS A 50 11.50 4.53 15.57
C LYS A 50 10.32 4.96 16.45
N HIS A 51 10.58 5.79 17.48
CA HIS A 51 9.54 6.29 18.38
C HIS A 51 8.40 7.03 17.67
N THR A 52 8.70 7.78 16.59
CA THR A 52 7.65 8.48 15.81
C THR A 52 6.80 7.48 15.00
N LEU A 53 7.44 6.44 14.46
CA LEU A 53 6.74 5.36 13.77
C LEU A 53 5.85 4.56 14.73
N ASP A 54 6.36 4.22 15.91
CA ASP A 54 5.62 3.50 16.95
C ASP A 54 4.40 4.32 17.41
N ALA A 55 4.59 5.61 17.70
CA ALA A 55 3.49 6.50 18.09
C ALA A 55 2.39 6.59 17.03
N TYR A 56 2.77 6.58 15.73
CA TYR A 56 1.80 6.52 14.64
C TYR A 56 1.03 5.19 14.64
N ILE A 57 1.72 4.06 14.78
CA ILE A 57 1.09 2.74 14.81
C ILE A 57 0.18 2.59 16.04
N ASP A 58 0.58 3.11 17.20
CA ASP A 58 -0.24 3.13 18.41
C ASP A 58 -1.50 3.97 18.22
N MET A 59 -1.42 5.07 17.51
CA MET A 59 -2.58 5.88 17.14
C MET A 59 -3.52 5.09 16.23
N LEU A 60 -2.99 4.41 15.22
CA LEU A 60 -3.79 3.55 14.34
C LEU A 60 -4.48 2.41 15.13
N ALA A 61 -3.77 1.77 16.06
CA ALA A 61 -4.33 0.72 16.90
C ALA A 61 -5.52 1.18 17.75
N LYS A 62 -5.48 2.43 18.22
CA LYS A 62 -6.55 3.06 19.03
C LYS A 62 -7.68 3.63 18.17
N THR A 63 -7.45 3.82 16.87
CA THR A 63 -8.46 4.38 15.96
C THR A 63 -9.50 3.32 15.63
N LYS A 64 -10.75 3.56 16.00
CA LYS A 64 -11.87 2.69 15.61
C LYS A 64 -12.25 2.96 14.17
N VAL A 65 -12.05 1.96 13.31
CA VAL A 65 -12.56 2.00 11.93
C VAL A 65 -14.08 1.88 11.99
N MET A 66 -14.78 2.96 11.63
CA MET A 66 -16.23 3.02 11.72
C MET A 66 -16.87 2.37 10.48
N GLU A 67 -18.05 1.77 10.66
CA GLU A 67 -18.78 1.15 9.54
C GLU A 67 -19.17 2.17 8.47
N ASN A 68 -19.51 3.39 8.88
CA ASN A 68 -19.92 4.48 8.01
C ASN A 68 -18.75 5.20 7.31
N TRP A 69 -17.50 4.80 7.56
CA TRP A 69 -16.39 5.31 6.77
C TRP A 69 -16.55 4.92 5.31
N GLY A 70 -16.28 5.87 4.42
CA GLY A 70 -16.25 5.65 2.98
C GLY A 70 -15.14 4.68 2.55
N LYS A 71 -15.23 4.19 1.33
CA LYS A 71 -14.20 3.28 0.76
C LYS A 71 -12.81 3.92 0.78
N SER A 72 -12.71 5.21 0.43
CA SER A 72 -11.44 5.95 0.39
C SER A 72 -10.79 6.09 1.78
N GLU A 73 -11.58 6.34 2.82
CA GLU A 73 -11.10 6.39 4.20
C GLU A 73 -10.59 5.03 4.67
N LYS A 74 -11.32 3.95 4.37
CA LYS A 74 -10.91 2.58 4.72
C LYS A 74 -9.66 2.14 3.95
N LEU A 75 -9.58 2.43 2.66
CA LEU A 75 -8.40 2.12 1.84
C LEU A 75 -7.16 2.84 2.37
N SER A 76 -7.23 4.17 2.55
CA SER A 76 -6.10 4.96 3.02
C SER A 76 -5.61 4.50 4.41
N PHE A 77 -6.54 4.23 5.33
CA PHE A 77 -6.22 3.73 6.66
C PHE A 77 -5.46 2.40 6.60
N TRP A 78 -5.99 1.43 5.89
CA TRP A 78 -5.41 0.08 5.88
C TRP A 78 -4.15 -0.05 5.02
N ILE A 79 -4.02 0.71 3.92
CA ILE A 79 -2.77 0.79 3.14
C ILE A 79 -1.65 1.38 3.99
N ASN A 80 -1.90 2.51 4.68
CA ASN A 80 -0.90 3.11 5.55
C ASN A 80 -0.57 2.20 6.74
N THR A 81 -1.57 1.51 7.31
CA THR A 81 -1.34 0.55 8.40
C THR A 81 -0.43 -0.58 7.95
N TYR A 82 -0.70 -1.20 6.81
CA TYR A 82 0.14 -2.26 6.25
C TYR A 82 1.58 -1.77 6.05
N ASN A 83 1.76 -0.62 5.39
CA ASN A 83 3.08 -0.06 5.08
C ASN A 83 3.84 0.32 6.35
N ALA A 84 3.18 0.94 7.33
CA ALA A 84 3.82 1.30 8.59
C ALA A 84 4.26 0.06 9.38
N LEU A 85 3.44 -0.98 9.42
CA LEU A 85 3.77 -2.26 10.08
C LEU A 85 4.92 -2.98 9.36
N THR A 86 4.94 -2.98 8.04
CA THR A 86 6.06 -3.56 7.26
C THR A 86 7.37 -2.82 7.55
N ILE A 87 7.35 -1.49 7.50
CA ILE A 87 8.54 -0.67 7.83
C ILE A 87 8.98 -0.94 9.28
N ARG A 88 8.07 -0.98 10.26
CA ARG A 88 8.40 -1.27 11.65
C ARG A 88 9.03 -2.66 11.80
N THR A 89 8.49 -3.67 11.12
CA THR A 89 9.04 -5.04 11.14
C THR A 89 10.49 -5.06 10.68
N ILE A 90 10.82 -4.36 9.58
CA ILE A 90 12.22 -4.25 9.14
C ILE A 90 13.06 -3.46 10.16
N VAL A 91 12.59 -2.30 10.61
CA VAL A 91 13.33 -1.42 11.54
C VAL A 91 13.69 -2.14 12.85
N GLU A 92 12.80 -2.98 13.37
CA GLU A 92 13.02 -3.78 14.58
C GLU A 92 14.15 -4.81 14.43
N HIS A 93 14.31 -5.36 13.23
CA HIS A 93 15.30 -6.41 12.95
C HIS A 93 16.53 -5.90 12.18
N PHE A 94 16.54 -4.60 11.79
CA PHE A 94 17.60 -4.02 10.98
C PHE A 94 18.96 -4.02 11.72
N PRO A 95 20.08 -4.43 11.09
CA PRO A 95 20.22 -4.76 9.67
C PRO A 95 19.80 -6.21 9.35
N VAL A 96 19.02 -6.37 8.28
CA VAL A 96 18.68 -7.65 7.66
C VAL A 96 18.82 -7.53 6.15
N LYS A 97 19.03 -8.64 5.43
CA LYS A 97 19.16 -8.61 3.96
C LYS A 97 17.82 -8.74 3.24
N SER A 98 16.83 -9.32 3.92
CA SER A 98 15.50 -9.60 3.39
C SER A 98 14.49 -9.63 4.52
N ILE A 99 13.25 -9.25 4.22
CA ILE A 99 12.11 -9.47 5.14
C ILE A 99 11.93 -10.96 5.45
N LYS A 100 12.34 -11.85 4.56
CA LYS A 100 12.28 -13.31 4.75
C LYS A 100 13.30 -13.85 5.76
N ASP A 101 14.24 -13.04 6.21
CA ASP A 101 15.16 -13.41 7.30
C ASP A 101 14.49 -13.29 8.68
N ILE A 102 13.26 -12.79 8.74
CA ILE A 102 12.51 -12.50 9.96
C ILE A 102 11.47 -13.61 10.20
N ASP A 103 11.24 -13.96 11.46
CA ASP A 103 10.18 -14.90 11.89
C ASP A 103 10.17 -16.26 11.15
N GLY A 104 11.34 -16.82 10.91
CA GLY A 104 11.45 -18.11 10.22
C GLY A 104 11.05 -18.06 8.74
N GLY A 105 11.00 -16.87 8.14
CA GLY A 105 10.70 -16.66 6.71
C GLY A 105 9.26 -16.27 6.40
N ASP A 106 8.38 -16.16 7.39
CA ASP A 106 6.97 -15.81 7.19
C ASP A 106 6.47 -14.70 8.15
N PRO A 107 7.08 -13.51 8.10
CA PRO A 107 6.71 -12.39 8.97
C PRO A 107 5.28 -11.88 8.71
N TRP A 108 4.72 -12.19 7.55
CA TRP A 108 3.37 -11.75 7.18
C TRP A 108 2.26 -12.40 8.01
N LYS A 109 2.48 -13.58 8.58
CA LYS A 109 1.50 -14.29 9.42
C LYS A 109 1.58 -13.91 10.90
N VAL A 110 2.64 -13.25 11.32
CA VAL A 110 2.80 -12.87 12.72
C VAL A 110 1.90 -11.70 13.08
N LYS A 111 1.07 -11.88 14.10
CA LYS A 111 0.12 -10.86 14.56
C LYS A 111 0.84 -9.82 15.41
N ARG A 112 1.09 -8.65 14.83
CA ARG A 112 1.82 -7.53 15.46
C ARG A 112 0.99 -6.28 15.68
N PHE A 113 -0.28 -6.32 15.34
CA PHE A 113 -1.16 -5.17 15.41
C PHE A 113 -2.52 -5.58 15.98
N THR A 114 -3.10 -4.72 16.81
CA THR A 114 -4.46 -4.95 17.32
C THR A 114 -5.32 -3.74 16.98
N ASN A 115 -6.47 -3.98 16.35
CA ASN A 115 -7.45 -2.94 16.07
C ASN A 115 -8.86 -3.47 16.32
N GLY A 116 -9.70 -2.70 17.01
CA GLY A 116 -11.05 -3.13 17.36
C GLY A 116 -11.10 -4.44 18.17
N GLY A 117 -10.09 -4.72 18.99
CA GLY A 117 -9.97 -5.96 19.78
C GLY A 117 -9.50 -7.19 19.00
N LYS A 118 -9.24 -7.07 17.70
CA LYS A 118 -8.72 -8.16 16.86
C LYS A 118 -7.22 -8.01 16.66
N ALA A 119 -6.46 -9.09 16.96
CA ALA A 119 -5.05 -9.17 16.62
C ALA A 119 -4.91 -9.51 15.14
N LEU A 120 -4.17 -8.68 14.41
CA LEU A 120 -4.00 -8.75 12.96
C LEU A 120 -2.54 -8.91 12.57
N SER A 121 -2.30 -9.70 11.53
CA SER A 121 -1.05 -9.80 10.81
C SER A 121 -1.10 -8.96 9.52
N LEU A 122 0.03 -8.80 8.84
CA LEU A 122 0.07 -8.20 7.50
C LEU A 122 -0.83 -8.98 6.53
N ASN A 123 -0.75 -10.31 6.59
CA ASN A 123 -1.60 -11.20 5.78
C ASN A 123 -3.11 -10.99 6.04
N ASP A 124 -3.51 -10.78 7.31
CA ASP A 124 -4.91 -10.49 7.63
C ASP A 124 -5.36 -9.14 7.03
N ILE A 125 -4.51 -8.11 7.10
CA ILE A 125 -4.82 -6.78 6.55
C ILE A 125 -4.96 -6.87 5.03
N GLU A 126 -4.03 -7.53 4.36
CA GLU A 126 -4.03 -7.67 2.91
C GLU A 126 -5.22 -8.53 2.42
N ASN A 127 -5.30 -9.78 2.90
CA ASN A 127 -6.22 -10.76 2.31
C ASN A 127 -7.65 -10.69 2.85
N ASN A 128 -7.83 -10.27 4.11
CA ASN A 128 -9.15 -10.26 4.74
C ASN A 128 -9.79 -8.86 4.80
N ILE A 129 -9.00 -7.79 4.54
CA ILE A 129 -9.51 -6.42 4.61
C ILE A 129 -9.34 -5.69 3.27
N LEU A 130 -8.11 -5.54 2.76
CA LEU A 130 -7.85 -4.72 1.55
C LEU A 130 -8.37 -5.39 0.27
N ARG A 131 -8.01 -6.65 0.01
CA ARG A 131 -8.44 -7.37 -1.20
C ARG A 131 -9.96 -7.48 -1.35
N PRO A 132 -10.74 -7.74 -0.27
CA PRO A 132 -12.20 -7.75 -0.34
C PRO A 132 -12.84 -6.40 -0.70
N MET A 133 -12.09 -5.28 -0.63
CA MET A 133 -12.60 -3.98 -1.10
C MET A 133 -12.67 -3.90 -2.64
N GLY A 134 -12.13 -4.89 -3.37
CA GLY A 134 -12.30 -5.05 -4.81
C GLY A 134 -11.58 -3.97 -5.64
N ASP A 135 -10.42 -3.52 -5.20
CA ASP A 135 -9.56 -2.59 -5.96
C ASP A 135 -8.17 -3.20 -6.12
N SER A 136 -7.88 -3.81 -7.27
CA SER A 136 -6.60 -4.47 -7.53
C SER A 136 -5.39 -3.52 -7.50
N ARG A 137 -5.59 -2.21 -7.59
CA ARG A 137 -4.53 -1.21 -7.51
C ARG A 137 -3.84 -1.18 -6.14
N ILE A 138 -4.46 -1.76 -5.10
CA ILE A 138 -3.83 -1.90 -3.78
C ILE A 138 -2.49 -2.62 -3.86
N HIS A 139 -2.33 -3.58 -4.78
CA HIS A 139 -1.08 -4.32 -4.97
C HIS A 139 0.11 -3.44 -5.38
N PHE A 140 -0.15 -2.21 -5.87
CA PHE A 140 0.88 -1.22 -6.23
C PHE A 140 1.03 -0.11 -5.17
N ALA A 141 0.31 -0.24 -4.06
CA ALA A 141 0.29 0.71 -2.93
C ALA A 141 0.84 0.10 -1.63
N ILE A 142 0.61 -1.20 -1.39
CA ILE A 142 1.21 -1.92 -0.26
C ILE A 142 2.59 -2.42 -0.63
N ASN A 143 3.56 -2.34 0.32
CA ASN A 143 4.95 -2.68 0.08
C ASN A 143 5.43 -3.74 1.07
N CYS A 144 6.02 -4.81 0.55
CA CYS A 144 6.54 -5.92 1.32
C CYS A 144 8.06 -5.81 1.62
N ALA A 145 8.63 -4.64 1.50
CA ALA A 145 10.05 -4.33 1.74
C ALA A 145 11.05 -5.06 0.81
N ALA A 146 10.61 -5.65 -0.29
CA ALA A 146 11.48 -6.31 -1.25
C ALA A 146 11.80 -5.42 -2.46
N ALA A 147 12.96 -5.63 -3.09
CA ALA A 147 13.37 -4.89 -4.29
C ALA A 147 12.42 -5.06 -5.46
N SER A 148 11.83 -6.28 -5.63
CA SER A 148 10.81 -6.54 -6.66
C SER A 148 9.39 -6.17 -6.25
N CYS A 149 9.17 -5.67 -5.03
CA CYS A 149 7.88 -5.14 -4.61
C CYS A 149 7.61 -3.78 -5.29
N PRO A 150 6.35 -3.44 -5.62
CA PRO A 150 6.04 -2.11 -6.07
C PRO A 150 6.61 -1.06 -5.12
N PRO A 151 7.33 -0.06 -5.63
CA PRO A 151 8.01 0.90 -4.79
C PRO A 151 7.04 1.60 -3.84
N ILE A 152 7.38 1.73 -2.56
CA ILE A 152 6.51 2.42 -1.60
C ILE A 152 6.38 3.91 -1.95
N ALA A 153 5.19 4.48 -1.79
CA ALA A 153 5.00 5.90 -1.99
C ALA A 153 5.71 6.70 -0.87
N ASN A 154 6.39 7.78 -1.24
CA ASN A 154 6.96 8.72 -0.27
C ASN A 154 5.92 9.69 0.31
N LYS A 155 4.63 9.39 0.10
CA LYS A 155 3.49 10.16 0.59
C LYS A 155 2.46 9.21 1.20
N ALA A 156 1.90 9.57 2.35
CA ALA A 156 0.81 8.82 2.95
C ALA A 156 -0.49 8.96 2.13
N PHE A 157 -1.28 7.90 2.14
CA PHE A 157 -2.62 7.91 1.58
C PHE A 157 -3.58 8.61 2.54
N ASP A 158 -4.54 9.35 2.01
CA ASP A 158 -5.68 9.92 2.73
C ASP A 158 -6.94 9.79 1.87
N ALA A 159 -8.11 10.12 2.43
CA ALA A 159 -9.37 9.94 1.72
C ALA A 159 -9.49 10.78 0.46
N GLU A 160 -8.80 11.91 0.39
CA GLU A 160 -8.83 12.83 -0.76
C GLU A 160 -7.88 12.41 -1.87
N ASN A 161 -6.72 11.81 -1.50
CA ASN A 161 -5.68 11.51 -2.46
C ASN A 161 -5.61 10.03 -2.88
N VAL A 162 -6.27 9.11 -2.16
CA VAL A 162 -6.06 7.66 -2.34
C VAL A 162 -6.32 7.19 -3.76
N ASP A 163 -7.38 7.65 -4.40
CA ASP A 163 -7.72 7.22 -5.76
C ASP A 163 -6.69 7.70 -6.79
N ALA A 164 -6.35 8.99 -6.75
CA ALA A 164 -5.33 9.56 -7.64
C ALA A 164 -3.94 8.95 -7.41
N LEU A 165 -3.61 8.63 -6.13
CA LEU A 165 -2.33 8.03 -5.81
C LEU A 165 -2.27 6.57 -6.22
N LEU A 166 -3.35 5.80 -6.07
CA LEU A 166 -3.47 4.43 -6.59
C LEU A 166 -3.30 4.40 -8.12
N GLU A 167 -3.99 5.30 -8.83
CA GLU A 167 -3.87 5.42 -10.29
C GLU A 167 -2.42 5.73 -10.70
N LYS A 168 -1.82 6.73 -10.06
CA LYS A 168 -0.42 7.11 -10.32
C LYS A 168 0.56 5.96 -10.06
N ARG A 169 0.41 5.25 -8.92
CA ARG A 169 1.31 4.13 -8.57
C ARG A 169 1.16 2.96 -9.53
N THR A 170 -0.08 2.64 -9.91
CA THR A 170 -0.36 1.59 -10.90
C THR A 170 0.27 1.91 -12.24
N THR A 171 0.02 3.13 -12.76
CA THR A 171 0.60 3.57 -14.04
C THR A 171 2.13 3.55 -13.99
N HIS A 172 2.72 4.06 -12.91
CA HIS A 172 4.18 4.05 -12.75
C HIS A 172 4.73 2.62 -12.76
N PHE A 173 4.16 1.71 -11.98
CA PHE A 173 4.63 0.34 -11.87
C PHE A 173 4.51 -0.43 -13.20
N ILE A 174 3.40 -0.29 -13.92
CA ILE A 174 3.17 -0.98 -15.20
C ILE A 174 4.21 -0.55 -16.25
N ASN A 175 4.63 0.71 -16.25
CA ASN A 175 5.53 1.27 -17.26
C ASN A 175 7.00 1.28 -16.84
N ASP A 176 7.34 0.78 -15.66
CA ASP A 176 8.71 0.64 -15.22
C ASP A 176 9.30 -0.66 -15.77
N ALA A 177 10.31 -0.53 -16.65
CA ALA A 177 10.97 -1.67 -17.31
C ALA A 177 11.69 -2.61 -16.33
N TYR A 178 11.97 -2.19 -15.11
CA TYR A 178 12.51 -3.05 -14.06
C TYR A 178 11.49 -4.12 -13.62
N PHE A 179 10.20 -3.79 -13.64
CA PHE A 179 9.13 -4.68 -13.20
C PHE A 179 8.35 -5.31 -14.35
N ASN A 180 8.23 -4.61 -15.51
CA ASN A 180 7.39 -5.04 -16.60
C ASN A 180 7.98 -4.63 -17.96
N MET A 181 8.10 -5.58 -18.85
CA MET A 181 8.49 -5.37 -20.25
C MET A 181 7.34 -5.85 -21.13
N ILE A 182 6.58 -4.90 -21.69
CA ILE A 182 5.34 -5.18 -22.42
C ILE A 182 5.54 -4.81 -23.90
N SER A 183 5.31 -5.78 -24.79
CA SER A 183 5.19 -5.60 -26.23
C SER A 183 3.94 -6.33 -26.73
N HIS A 184 3.58 -6.13 -28.00
CA HIS A 184 2.38 -6.75 -28.58
C HIS A 184 2.44 -8.28 -28.53
N ASP A 185 3.59 -8.87 -28.87
CA ASP A 185 3.75 -10.32 -28.99
C ASP A 185 4.04 -11.02 -27.67
N ARG A 186 4.63 -10.30 -26.74
CA ARG A 186 5.08 -10.85 -25.44
C ARG A 186 5.08 -9.81 -24.35
N ALA A 187 4.73 -10.25 -23.15
CA ALA A 187 4.88 -9.44 -21.93
C ALA A 187 5.59 -10.26 -20.85
N LYS A 188 6.74 -9.78 -20.38
CA LYS A 188 7.39 -10.29 -19.20
C LYS A 188 7.06 -9.32 -18.07
N ILE A 189 6.27 -9.78 -17.08
CA ILE A 189 5.67 -8.92 -16.07
C ILE A 189 6.02 -9.38 -14.65
N SER A 190 5.73 -8.53 -13.66
CA SER A 190 5.98 -8.83 -12.27
C SER A 190 5.26 -10.10 -11.80
N LYS A 191 5.92 -10.85 -10.93
CA LYS A 191 5.37 -12.06 -10.27
C LYS A 191 4.11 -11.79 -9.46
N ILE A 192 3.82 -10.55 -9.10
CA ILE A 192 2.58 -10.11 -8.44
C ILE A 192 1.35 -10.50 -9.26
N PHE A 193 1.39 -10.36 -10.58
CA PHE A 193 0.26 -10.75 -11.44
C PHE A 193 -0.01 -12.26 -11.47
N ASP A 194 0.99 -13.07 -11.18
CA ASP A 194 0.84 -14.53 -11.03
C ASP A 194 0.25 -14.88 -9.66
N TRP A 195 0.82 -14.32 -8.59
CA TRP A 195 0.39 -14.61 -7.22
C TRP A 195 -1.02 -14.14 -6.91
N TYR A 196 -1.40 -12.98 -7.44
CA TYR A 196 -2.71 -12.34 -7.23
C TYR A 196 -3.62 -12.40 -8.46
N LYS A 197 -3.46 -13.45 -9.28
CA LYS A 197 -4.20 -13.62 -10.54
C LYS A 197 -5.72 -13.46 -10.38
N SER A 198 -6.29 -13.88 -9.26
CA SER A 198 -7.72 -13.74 -8.97
C SER A 198 -8.18 -12.28 -8.88
N ASP A 199 -7.26 -11.35 -8.56
CA ASP A 199 -7.58 -9.93 -8.41
C ASP A 199 -7.45 -9.16 -9.75
N PHE A 200 -6.96 -9.86 -10.78
CA PHE A 200 -6.81 -9.35 -12.16
C PHE A 200 -7.56 -10.25 -13.16
N PRO A 201 -8.90 -10.40 -13.03
CA PRO A 201 -9.66 -11.33 -13.87
C PRO A 201 -9.56 -11.01 -15.37
N ASN A 202 -9.24 -9.78 -15.71
CA ASN A 202 -9.05 -9.25 -17.06
C ASN A 202 -7.66 -8.61 -17.17
N LEU A 203 -6.60 -9.43 -16.99
CA LEU A 203 -5.22 -8.95 -16.98
C LEU A 203 -4.84 -8.20 -18.25
N ASP A 204 -5.23 -8.73 -19.43
CA ASP A 204 -4.93 -8.10 -20.72
C ASP A 204 -5.49 -6.69 -20.81
N ALA A 205 -6.76 -6.50 -20.44
CA ALA A 205 -7.39 -5.20 -20.42
C ALA A 205 -6.75 -4.27 -19.37
N PHE A 206 -6.35 -4.82 -18.23
CA PHE A 206 -5.67 -4.06 -17.17
C PHE A 206 -4.31 -3.54 -17.66
N LEU A 207 -3.48 -4.41 -18.24
CA LEU A 207 -2.18 -4.02 -18.78
C LEU A 207 -2.32 -3.00 -19.91
N THR A 208 -3.25 -3.24 -20.84
CA THR A 208 -3.54 -2.30 -21.95
C THR A 208 -3.97 -0.93 -21.43
N LYS A 209 -4.84 -0.88 -20.41
CA LYS A 209 -5.31 0.39 -19.80
C LYS A 209 -4.16 1.22 -19.25
N TYR A 210 -3.23 0.58 -18.53
CA TYR A 210 -2.19 1.31 -17.79
C TYR A 210 -0.87 1.46 -18.57
N ASN A 211 -0.71 0.82 -19.72
CA ASN A 211 0.47 0.97 -20.56
C ASN A 211 0.43 2.30 -21.33
N THR A 212 1.31 3.21 -20.96
CA THR A 212 1.39 4.56 -21.58
C THR A 212 1.94 4.56 -23.00
N GLN A 213 2.54 3.46 -23.47
CA GLN A 213 2.97 3.28 -24.86
C GLN A 213 1.82 2.82 -25.75
N HIS A 214 0.60 2.68 -25.21
CA HIS A 214 -0.60 2.23 -25.93
C HIS A 214 -0.44 0.87 -26.61
N THR A 215 0.46 0.03 -26.08
CA THR A 215 0.60 -1.35 -26.54
C THR A 215 -0.64 -2.15 -26.15
N ILE A 216 -1.30 -2.73 -27.11
CA ILE A 216 -2.44 -3.62 -26.88
C ILE A 216 -1.91 -4.97 -26.42
N VAL A 217 -2.37 -5.43 -25.27
CA VAL A 217 -2.16 -6.78 -24.74
C VAL A 217 -3.46 -7.55 -24.96
N ASP A 218 -3.39 -8.71 -25.56
CA ASP A 218 -4.55 -9.55 -25.85
C ASP A 218 -4.24 -11.04 -25.67
N SER A 219 -5.16 -11.91 -26.00
CA SER A 219 -5.03 -13.37 -25.87
C SER A 219 -3.88 -13.99 -26.69
N LYS A 220 -3.24 -13.24 -27.61
CA LYS A 220 -2.10 -13.68 -28.41
C LYS A 220 -0.78 -13.27 -27.76
N THR A 221 -0.79 -12.35 -26.84
CA THR A 221 0.41 -11.89 -26.14
C THR A 221 0.91 -12.99 -25.20
N ALA A 222 2.12 -13.49 -25.42
CA ALA A 222 2.72 -14.50 -24.56
C ALA A 222 3.13 -13.89 -23.22
N ILE A 223 2.48 -14.29 -22.12
CA ILE A 223 2.77 -13.81 -20.77
C ILE A 223 3.83 -14.68 -20.12
N SER A 224 4.82 -14.03 -19.51
CA SER A 224 5.83 -14.65 -18.65
C SER A 224 6.10 -13.74 -17.45
N TYR A 225 6.80 -14.26 -16.43
CA TYR A 225 7.01 -13.53 -15.18
C TYR A 225 8.49 -13.34 -14.90
N PHE A 226 8.85 -12.19 -14.30
CA PHE A 226 10.17 -11.98 -13.74
C PHE A 226 10.37 -12.84 -12.49
N ASP A 227 11.62 -13.21 -12.19
CA ASP A 227 11.99 -13.71 -10.88
C ASP A 227 11.83 -12.60 -9.84
N TYR A 228 11.49 -12.97 -8.60
CA TYR A 228 11.24 -12.00 -7.55
C TYR A 228 12.45 -11.84 -6.65
N ASP A 229 13.04 -10.66 -6.66
CA ASP A 229 14.17 -10.31 -5.80
C ASP A 229 13.67 -9.89 -4.41
N TRP A 230 13.98 -10.71 -3.41
CA TRP A 230 13.59 -10.51 -2.01
C TRP A 230 14.58 -9.66 -1.21
N LYS A 231 15.65 -9.15 -1.82
CA LYS A 231 16.54 -8.18 -1.14
C LYS A 231 15.74 -6.97 -0.68
N LEU A 232 16.18 -6.30 0.39
CA LEU A 232 15.54 -5.08 0.85
C LEU A 232 15.52 -4.02 -0.26
N ASN A 233 14.49 -3.19 -0.24
CA ASN A 233 14.31 -2.00 -1.06
C ASN A 233 14.99 -0.75 -0.47
N ASP A 234 16.15 -0.89 0.16
CA ASP A 234 16.93 0.16 0.78
C ASP A 234 17.94 0.82 -0.18
#